data_e36feba95fa0f19dd12a172e2e37d927
#
_entry.id   e36feba95fa0f19dd12a172e2e37d927
#
_cell.length_a   1.000
_cell.length_b   1.000
_cell.length_c   1.000
_cell.angle_alpha   90.00
_cell.angle_beta   90.00
_cell.angle_gamma   90.00
#
_symmetry.space_group_name_H-M   'P 1'
#
loop_
_entity.id
_entity.type
_entity.pdbx_description
1 polymer ?
#
loop_
_entity_poly.entity_id
_entity_poly.type
_entity_poly.pdbx_seq_one_letter_code
_entity_poly.pdbx_strand_id
1 'polypeptide(L)'
;MIYKFIKDQAKKNKKKVIIFAEDVAASGGYLIACSGDEIYANSSSIIGSIGVISASFGFKNLIEKIGVQRRVYTAGKNKSTLDPFLDEKEEDINRLKNIQLELHQDFIDVVEESRGSKLKK
;
A
#
# COMPACT_ATOMS: atom_id res chain seq x y z
N MET A 1 -2.27 1.84 -12.35
CA MET A 1 -2.94 1.38 -11.11
C MET A 1 -4.23 0.64 -11.51
N ILE A 2 -4.51 -0.53 -10.90
CA ILE A 2 -5.69 -1.39 -11.22
C ILE A 2 -7.00 -0.62 -11.09
N TYR A 3 -7.17 0.18 -10.05
CA TYR A 3 -8.31 1.07 -9.84
C TYR A 3 -8.66 1.91 -11.09
N LYS A 4 -7.68 2.64 -11.64
CA LYS A 4 -7.88 3.47 -12.84
C LYS A 4 -8.25 2.62 -14.05
N PHE A 5 -7.59 1.49 -14.23
CA PHE A 5 -7.88 0.58 -15.33
C PHE A 5 -9.34 0.10 -15.31
N ILE A 6 -9.86 -0.31 -14.14
CA ILE A 6 -11.25 -0.73 -14.01
C ILE A 6 -12.21 0.41 -14.37
N LYS A 7 -11.98 1.62 -13.83
CA LYS A 7 -12.82 2.79 -14.15
C LYS A 7 -12.79 3.13 -15.64
N ASP A 8 -11.62 3.11 -16.25
CA ASP A 8 -11.48 3.41 -17.69
C ASP A 8 -12.19 2.37 -18.56
N GLN A 9 -12.04 1.08 -18.24
CA GLN A 9 -12.73 0.01 -18.95
C GLN A 9 -14.26 0.08 -18.78
N ALA A 10 -14.72 0.36 -17.57
CA ALA A 10 -16.14 0.54 -17.29
C ALA A 10 -16.72 1.70 -18.11
N LYS A 11 -16.05 2.84 -18.12
CA LYS A 11 -16.44 4.02 -18.89
C LYS A 11 -16.45 3.74 -20.40
N LYS A 12 -15.37 3.12 -20.91
CA LYS A 12 -15.25 2.75 -22.34
C LYS A 12 -16.38 1.84 -22.82
N ASN A 13 -16.76 0.88 -21.97
CA ASN A 13 -17.78 -0.12 -22.30
C ASN A 13 -19.19 0.29 -21.81
N LYS A 14 -19.37 1.50 -21.27
CA LYS A 14 -20.65 1.99 -20.70
C LYS A 14 -21.24 1.01 -19.69
N LYS A 15 -20.40 0.43 -18.81
CA LYS A 15 -20.81 -0.52 -17.78
C LYS A 15 -20.73 0.11 -16.40
N LYS A 16 -21.69 -0.23 -15.55
CA LYS A 16 -21.66 0.08 -14.12
C LYS A 16 -20.80 -0.98 -13.40
N VAL A 17 -19.99 -0.53 -12.45
CA VAL A 17 -19.17 -1.39 -11.60
C VAL A 17 -19.83 -1.47 -10.23
N ILE A 18 -20.19 -2.67 -9.81
CA ILE A 18 -20.74 -2.94 -8.49
C ILE A 18 -19.77 -3.84 -7.76
N ILE A 19 -19.39 -3.45 -6.54
CA ILE A 19 -18.44 -4.18 -5.70
C ILE A 19 -19.20 -4.81 -4.54
N PHE A 20 -18.90 -6.06 -4.27
CA PHE A 20 -19.39 -6.78 -3.10
C PHE A 20 -18.19 -7.17 -2.23
N ALA A 21 -18.13 -6.60 -1.03
CA ALA A 21 -17.13 -6.95 -0.01
C ALA A 21 -17.78 -7.96 0.94
N GLU A 22 -17.55 -9.23 0.72
CA GLU A 22 -18.16 -10.30 1.54
C GLU A 22 -17.52 -10.33 2.93
N ASP A 23 -16.18 -10.52 2.99
CA ASP A 23 -15.45 -10.60 4.25
C ASP A 23 -14.52 -9.40 4.45
N VAL A 24 -13.56 -9.22 3.55
CA VAL A 24 -12.52 -8.18 3.69
C VAL A 24 -12.30 -7.42 2.38
N ALA A 25 -12.45 -6.11 2.44
CA ALA A 25 -11.98 -5.17 1.42
C ALA A 25 -11.19 -4.05 2.11
N ALA A 26 -10.00 -4.38 2.58
CA ALA A 26 -9.13 -3.48 3.34
C ALA A 26 -7.86 -3.12 2.57
N SER A 27 -7.25 -1.97 2.90
CA SER A 27 -6.00 -1.48 2.29
C SER A 27 -6.07 -1.49 0.76
N GLY A 28 -5.16 -2.17 0.06
CA GLY A 28 -5.19 -2.29 -1.40
C GLY A 28 -6.50 -2.87 -1.95
N GLY A 29 -7.17 -3.76 -1.20
CA GLY A 29 -8.51 -4.27 -1.54
C GLY A 29 -9.56 -3.17 -1.56
N TYR A 30 -9.53 -2.26 -0.58
CA TYR A 30 -10.42 -1.10 -0.55
C TYR A 30 -10.08 -0.09 -1.65
N LEU A 31 -8.80 0.10 -1.93
CA LEU A 31 -8.36 0.94 -3.05
C LEU A 31 -8.94 0.44 -4.39
N ILE A 32 -8.96 -0.89 -4.61
CA ILE A 32 -9.60 -1.49 -5.78
C ILE A 32 -11.13 -1.31 -5.71
N ALA A 33 -11.74 -1.51 -4.55
CA ALA A 33 -13.18 -1.35 -4.35
C ALA A 33 -13.65 0.07 -4.66
N CYS A 34 -12.81 1.09 -4.46
CA CYS A 34 -13.09 2.48 -4.83
C CYS A 34 -13.29 2.69 -6.35
N SER A 35 -12.97 1.70 -7.20
CA SER A 35 -13.32 1.75 -8.62
C SER A 35 -14.82 1.55 -8.88
N GLY A 36 -15.56 1.05 -7.89
CA GLY A 36 -16.99 0.79 -8.01
C GLY A 36 -17.84 2.05 -7.92
N ASP A 37 -18.91 2.08 -8.72
CA ASP A 37 -19.97 3.07 -8.60
C ASP A 37 -20.77 2.86 -7.30
N GLU A 38 -20.89 1.59 -6.90
CA GLU A 38 -21.52 1.16 -5.65
C GLU A 38 -20.66 0.10 -4.97
N ILE A 39 -20.61 0.17 -3.63
CA ILE A 39 -19.93 -0.83 -2.79
C ILE A 39 -20.94 -1.34 -1.78
N TYR A 40 -21.14 -2.63 -1.75
CA TYR A 40 -21.97 -3.35 -0.80
C TYR A 40 -21.10 -4.18 0.13
N ALA A 41 -21.46 -4.22 1.40
CA ALA A 41 -20.76 -4.96 2.43
C ALA A 41 -21.74 -5.50 3.45
N ASN A 42 -21.39 -6.59 4.11
CA ASN A 42 -22.09 -7.09 5.26
C ASN A 42 -21.73 -6.31 6.52
N SER A 43 -22.55 -6.37 7.54
CA SER A 43 -22.27 -5.72 8.84
C SER A 43 -20.99 -6.25 9.52
N SER A 44 -20.55 -7.46 9.17
CA SER A 44 -19.32 -8.10 9.64
C SER A 44 -18.12 -7.93 8.71
N SER A 45 -18.30 -7.29 7.55
CA SER A 45 -17.20 -7.06 6.61
C SER A 45 -16.20 -6.04 7.15
N ILE A 46 -14.92 -6.31 6.98
CA ILE A 46 -13.83 -5.38 7.30
C ILE A 46 -13.53 -4.52 6.09
N ILE A 47 -13.73 -3.21 6.22
CA ILE A 47 -13.56 -2.24 5.12
C ILE A 47 -12.65 -1.10 5.58
N GLY A 48 -11.91 -0.51 4.65
CA GLY A 48 -11.06 0.65 4.91
C GLY A 48 -9.59 0.27 5.06
N SER A 49 -9.01 0.46 6.25
CA SER A 49 -7.55 0.33 6.44
C SER A 49 -6.78 1.20 5.43
N ILE A 50 -7.18 2.50 5.36
CA ILE A 50 -6.60 3.48 4.45
C ILE A 50 -5.28 3.96 5.04
N GLY A 51 -4.20 3.29 4.63
CA GLY A 51 -2.88 3.58 5.15
C GLY A 51 -1.79 2.79 4.43
N VAL A 52 -0.54 3.14 4.74
CA VAL A 52 0.65 2.50 4.18
C VAL A 52 1.54 2.05 5.33
N ILE A 53 1.95 0.81 5.31
CA ILE A 53 2.86 0.23 6.30
C ILE A 53 4.06 -0.41 5.60
N SER A 54 5.24 -0.26 6.19
CA SER A 54 6.41 -1.07 5.94
C SER A 54 6.89 -1.62 7.27
N ALA A 55 7.03 -2.92 7.36
CA ALA A 55 7.53 -3.59 8.56
C ALA A 55 8.65 -4.55 8.17
N SER A 56 9.72 -4.56 8.96
CA SER A 56 10.89 -5.39 8.74
C SER A 56 11.50 -5.80 10.08
N PHE A 57 12.47 -6.72 10.03
CA PHE A 57 13.27 -7.12 11.18
C PHE A 57 14.74 -6.79 10.90
N GLY A 58 15.47 -6.32 11.92
CA GLY A 58 16.91 -6.14 11.86
C GLY A 58 17.63 -7.40 12.38
N PHE A 59 18.45 -8.02 11.56
CA PHE A 59 19.17 -9.25 11.87
C PHE A 59 20.68 -9.06 11.99
N LYS A 60 21.20 -7.84 11.85
CA LYS A 60 22.65 -7.58 11.90
C LYS A 60 23.31 -8.19 13.14
N ASN A 61 22.82 -7.83 14.32
CA ASN A 61 23.40 -8.31 15.58
C ASN A 61 23.24 -9.83 15.78
N LEU A 62 22.20 -10.41 15.18
CA LEU A 62 21.98 -11.85 15.22
C LEU A 62 23.03 -12.60 14.41
N ILE A 63 23.25 -12.20 13.17
CA ILE A 63 24.23 -12.88 12.30
C ILE A 63 25.67 -12.72 12.82
N GLU A 64 26.00 -11.58 13.42
CA GLU A 64 27.29 -11.37 14.08
C GLU A 64 27.49 -12.36 15.25
N LYS A 65 26.47 -12.56 16.09
CA LYS A 65 26.53 -13.50 17.24
C LYS A 65 26.76 -14.95 16.82
N ILE A 66 26.25 -15.36 15.66
CA ILE A 66 26.39 -16.73 15.14
C ILE A 66 27.55 -16.86 14.14
N GLY A 67 28.40 -15.83 13.99
CA GLY A 67 29.60 -15.86 13.14
C GLY A 67 29.31 -15.81 11.63
N VAL A 68 28.13 -15.32 11.20
CA VAL A 68 27.76 -15.18 9.81
C VAL A 68 28.10 -13.78 9.31
N GLN A 69 28.75 -13.69 8.15
CA GLN A 69 29.06 -12.41 7.50
C GLN A 69 28.13 -12.15 6.30
N ARG A 70 27.46 -11.01 6.32
CA ARG A 70 26.70 -10.52 5.18
C ARG A 70 27.65 -9.89 4.15
N ARG A 71 27.66 -10.40 2.93
CA ARG A 71 28.45 -9.88 1.80
C ARG A 71 27.49 -9.35 0.74
N VAL A 72 27.57 -8.06 0.43
CA VAL A 72 26.69 -7.39 -0.53
C VAL A 72 27.51 -6.80 -1.66
N TYR A 73 27.19 -7.20 -2.87
CA TYR A 73 27.78 -6.68 -4.10
C TYR A 73 26.67 -6.02 -4.91
N THR A 74 26.70 -4.70 -5.07
CA THR A 74 25.65 -3.97 -5.76
C THR A 74 26.21 -3.09 -6.87
N ALA A 75 25.43 -2.92 -7.92
CA ALA A 75 25.60 -1.85 -8.88
C ALA A 75 24.41 -0.88 -8.72
N GLY A 76 24.72 0.39 -8.47
CA GLY A 76 23.76 1.44 -8.15
C GLY A 76 23.75 1.85 -6.68
N LYS A 77 23.74 3.18 -6.45
CA LYS A 77 23.96 3.82 -5.13
C LYS A 77 22.98 3.34 -4.03
N ASN A 78 21.76 2.99 -4.38
CA ASN A 78 20.69 2.72 -3.41
C ASN A 78 20.12 1.29 -3.51
N LYS A 79 20.90 0.34 -4.00
CA LYS A 79 20.41 -1.03 -4.21
C LYS A 79 20.26 -1.86 -2.94
N SER A 80 20.94 -1.49 -1.85
CA SER A 80 20.88 -2.16 -0.55
C SER A 80 20.13 -1.33 0.51
N THR A 81 19.24 -0.44 0.06
CA THR A 81 18.40 0.35 0.97
C THR A 81 17.60 -0.55 1.89
N LEU A 82 17.70 -0.30 3.21
CA LEU A 82 16.98 -1.04 4.26
C LEU A 82 17.23 -2.56 4.24
N ASP A 83 18.45 -2.99 3.88
CA ASP A 83 18.85 -4.40 4.01
C ASP A 83 18.79 -4.80 5.49
N PRO A 84 18.01 -5.83 5.87
CA PRO A 84 17.79 -6.20 7.28
C PRO A 84 19.05 -6.77 8.00
N PHE A 85 20.10 -7.02 7.24
CA PHE A 85 21.37 -7.51 7.78
C PHE A 85 22.47 -6.44 7.87
N LEU A 86 22.13 -5.19 7.58
CA LEU A 86 23.02 -4.03 7.70
C LEU A 86 22.42 -3.00 8.66
N ASP A 87 23.24 -2.00 9.03
CA ASP A 87 22.74 -0.85 9.77
C ASP A 87 21.80 -0.03 8.88
N GLU A 88 20.70 0.41 9.47
CA GLU A 88 19.80 1.36 8.82
C GLU A 88 20.48 2.72 8.69
N LYS A 89 20.32 3.34 7.54
CA LYS A 89 20.77 4.71 7.29
C LYS A 89 19.59 5.66 7.43
N GLU A 90 19.79 6.74 8.13
CA GLU A 90 18.75 7.75 8.33
C GLU A 90 18.21 8.31 7.00
N GLU A 91 19.09 8.46 6.00
CA GLU A 91 18.69 8.87 4.64
C GLU A 91 17.69 7.87 4.01
N ASP A 92 17.91 6.58 4.19
CA ASP A 92 17.04 5.52 3.64
C ASP A 92 15.70 5.48 4.37
N ILE A 93 15.71 5.64 5.69
CA ILE A 93 14.50 5.74 6.52
C ILE A 93 13.66 6.95 6.09
N ASN A 94 14.29 8.12 5.93
CA ASN A 94 13.59 9.33 5.53
C ASN A 94 13.01 9.22 4.11
N ARG A 95 13.74 8.58 3.20
CA ARG A 95 13.24 8.29 1.84
C ARG A 95 12.02 7.38 1.89
N LEU A 96 12.07 6.30 2.68
CA LEU A 96 10.91 5.41 2.84
C LEU A 96 9.70 6.15 3.41
N LYS A 97 9.89 6.95 4.46
CA LYS A 97 8.82 7.76 5.06
C LYS A 97 8.17 8.71 4.05
N ASN A 98 8.96 9.37 3.22
CA ASN A 98 8.43 10.26 2.19
C ASN A 98 7.59 9.50 1.16
N ILE A 99 8.07 8.35 0.69
CA ILE A 99 7.31 7.48 -0.22
C ILE A 99 6.00 7.02 0.43
N GLN A 100 6.03 6.65 1.71
CA GLN A 100 4.81 6.26 2.44
C GLN A 100 3.81 7.40 2.55
N LEU A 101 4.26 8.63 2.81
CA LEU A 101 3.40 9.81 2.88
C LEU A 101 2.75 10.11 1.52
N GLU A 102 3.51 10.06 0.43
CA GLU A 102 2.99 10.26 -0.94
C GLU A 102 1.94 9.19 -1.28
N LEU A 103 2.25 7.91 -1.04
CA LEU A 103 1.32 6.80 -1.30
C LEU A 103 0.06 6.88 -0.43
N HIS A 104 0.19 7.35 0.82
CA HIS A 104 -0.96 7.54 1.70
C HIS A 104 -1.84 8.68 1.21
N GLN A 105 -1.25 9.78 0.76
CA GLN A 105 -2.02 10.88 0.18
C GLN A 105 -2.74 10.45 -1.10
N ASP A 106 -2.06 9.75 -2.00
CA ASP A 106 -2.67 9.17 -3.20
C ASP A 106 -3.88 8.28 -2.86
N PHE A 107 -3.78 7.51 -1.76
CA PHE A 107 -4.89 6.66 -1.32
C PHE A 107 -6.07 7.49 -0.81
N ILE A 108 -5.80 8.51 0.01
CA ILE A 108 -6.82 9.45 0.50
C ILE A 108 -7.53 10.10 -0.68
N ASP A 109 -6.78 10.62 -1.65
CA ASP A 109 -7.32 11.29 -2.84
C ASP A 109 -8.26 10.36 -3.64
N VAL A 110 -7.87 9.10 -3.82
CA VAL A 110 -8.72 8.10 -4.49
C VAL A 110 -10.03 7.86 -3.71
N VAL A 111 -9.95 7.77 -2.39
CA VAL A 111 -11.15 7.57 -1.55
C VAL A 111 -12.04 8.80 -1.61
N GLU A 112 -11.49 9.99 -1.52
CA GLU A 112 -12.25 11.25 -1.63
C GLU A 112 -12.89 11.40 -3.01
N GLU A 113 -12.15 11.13 -4.09
CA GLU A 113 -12.70 11.14 -5.46
C GLU A 113 -13.87 10.17 -5.61
N SER A 114 -13.70 8.96 -5.07
CA SER A 114 -14.67 7.88 -5.23
C SER A 114 -15.87 7.99 -4.29
N ARG A 115 -15.65 8.43 -3.04
CA ARG A 115 -16.63 8.34 -1.94
C ARG A 115 -16.96 9.68 -1.28
N GLY A 116 -16.27 10.77 -1.61
CA GLY A 116 -16.33 12.05 -0.88
C GLY A 116 -17.73 12.51 -0.48
N SER A 117 -18.69 12.45 -1.39
CA SER A 117 -20.10 12.81 -1.12
C SER A 117 -20.84 11.82 -0.20
N LYS A 118 -20.29 10.62 0.02
CA LYS A 118 -20.87 9.53 0.81
C LYS A 118 -20.14 9.33 2.15
N LEU A 119 -19.01 10.00 2.35
CA LEU A 119 -18.27 9.93 3.61
C LEU A 119 -19.01 10.78 4.65
N LYS A 120 -19.32 10.19 5.80
CA LYS A 120 -19.77 10.94 6.98
C LYS A 120 -18.54 11.59 7.61
N LYS A 121 -18.55 12.90 7.74
CA LYS A 121 -17.54 13.65 8.50
C LYS A 121 -17.70 13.42 9.98
#